data_43482c10ac85ebfb0a7ed8a4ac66c2e9
#
_entry.id   43482c10ac85ebfb0a7ed8a4ac66c2e9
#
_cell.length_a   1.000
_cell.length_b   1.000
_cell.length_c   1.000
_cell.angle_alpha   90.00
_cell.angle_beta   90.00
_cell.angle_gamma   90.00
#
_symmetry.space_group_name_H-M   'P 1'
#
loop_
_entity.id
_entity.type
_entity.pdbx_description
1 polymer ?
#
loop_
_entity_poly.entity_id
_entity_poly.type
_entity_poly.pdbx_seq_one_letter_code
_entity_poly.pdbx_strand_id
1 'polypeptide(L)'
;VGRPKASSRETLAEAACELFLEKGFEATSIADITTRAGVSRSSFFNYFSSKSDILWAGLDDRIAAFERRLAEEGAGAAVRSHVLAIGDGFTPDSLALGIVNATAMGLEDELEREASVRRSRILRAVAEHLVLGGADRLHAEVAGAAWGGAVMAAVEAWAHDGAGVTSLARFLQRAADAASGVPVASAGGAVRQLRVVVRAPDFTDAVAFYRDVVGMPQSEAYEADGGARVVILEAGRATLELSNPAQVSFIDAVETDGDAPSERIRIALEVDDAAATQSRLADAGAVVEASVRETPWRSINARVRAPADLQLTLFQELGPA
;
A
#
# COMPACT_ATOMS: atom_id res chain seq x y z
N VAL A 1 30.82 33.90 15.31
CA VAL A 1 29.39 33.58 15.37
C VAL A 1 29.26 32.33 16.23
N GLY A 2 28.78 32.49 17.50
CA GLY A 2 28.65 31.38 18.43
C GLY A 2 27.58 30.41 17.95
N ARG A 3 27.84 29.07 18.08
CA ARG A 3 26.88 28.00 17.83
C ARG A 3 25.60 28.26 18.65
N PRO A 4 24.40 28.17 18.11
CA PRO A 4 23.16 28.29 18.88
C PRO A 4 23.24 27.36 20.09
N LYS A 5 22.81 27.84 21.27
CA LYS A 5 22.79 27.03 22.49
C LYS A 5 21.85 25.86 22.26
N ALA A 6 22.37 24.62 22.26
CA ALA A 6 21.55 23.41 22.11
C ALA A 6 20.42 23.42 23.14
N SER A 7 19.24 22.91 22.77
CA SER A 7 18.15 22.74 23.73
C SER A 7 18.54 21.68 24.77
N SER A 8 17.93 21.72 25.96
CA SER A 8 18.20 20.68 26.98
C SER A 8 17.87 19.29 26.50
N ARG A 9 16.93 19.15 25.52
CA ARG A 9 16.57 17.89 24.87
C ARG A 9 17.72 17.38 24.00
N GLU A 10 18.29 18.24 23.15
CA GLU A 10 19.44 17.90 22.29
C GLU A 10 20.67 17.53 23.09
N THR A 11 20.98 18.32 24.14
CA THR A 11 22.13 18.06 25.03
C THR A 11 22.01 16.70 25.74
N LEU A 12 20.80 16.30 26.17
CA LEU A 12 20.53 14.98 26.76
C LEU A 12 20.72 13.87 25.73
N ALA A 13 20.25 14.08 24.50
CA ALA A 13 20.35 13.10 23.43
C ALA A 13 21.82 12.89 23.01
N GLU A 14 22.60 13.94 22.85
CA GLU A 14 24.04 13.89 22.57
C GLU A 14 24.79 13.14 23.69
N ALA A 15 24.58 13.53 24.96
CA ALA A 15 25.21 12.87 26.11
C ALA A 15 24.85 11.36 26.22
N ALA A 16 23.62 10.98 25.90
CA ALA A 16 23.19 9.60 25.93
C ALA A 16 23.89 8.78 24.82
N CYS A 17 23.91 9.28 23.58
CA CYS A 17 24.55 8.61 22.46
C CYS A 17 26.07 8.43 22.70
N GLU A 18 26.75 9.42 23.25
CA GLU A 18 28.16 9.30 23.65
C GLU A 18 28.36 8.17 24.67
N LEU A 19 27.53 8.14 25.71
CA LEU A 19 27.63 7.10 26.76
C LEU A 19 27.26 5.71 26.23
N PHE A 20 26.30 5.60 25.30
CA PHE A 20 25.96 4.31 24.67
C PHE A 20 27.14 3.79 23.85
N LEU A 21 27.88 4.66 23.16
CA LEU A 21 29.10 4.27 22.44
C LEU A 21 30.26 3.93 23.39
N GLU A 22 30.42 4.65 24.50
CA GLU A 22 31.52 4.48 25.46
C GLU A 22 31.39 3.17 26.26
N LYS A 23 30.19 2.82 26.74
CA LYS A 23 30.00 1.72 27.71
C LYS A 23 28.78 0.83 27.45
N GLY A 24 28.06 1.07 26.36
CA GLY A 24 26.86 0.33 25.98
C GLY A 24 25.59 0.86 26.63
N PHE A 25 24.47 0.51 26.01
CA PHE A 25 23.12 0.92 26.43
C PHE A 25 22.77 0.39 27.82
N GLU A 26 22.93 -0.89 28.08
CA GLU A 26 22.56 -1.50 29.35
C GLU A 26 23.35 -0.92 30.54
N ALA A 27 24.65 -0.66 30.38
CA ALA A 27 25.49 -0.12 31.43
C ALA A 27 25.29 1.40 31.66
N THR A 28 24.52 2.06 30.80
CA THR A 28 24.25 3.50 30.91
C THR A 28 22.99 3.76 31.72
N SER A 29 23.10 4.49 32.84
CA SER A 29 21.96 4.92 33.64
C SER A 29 21.48 6.33 33.28
N ILE A 30 20.23 6.66 33.61
CA ILE A 30 19.71 8.04 33.49
C ILE A 30 20.55 9.03 34.32
N ALA A 31 21.10 8.59 35.46
CA ALA A 31 21.98 9.43 36.28
C ALA A 31 23.29 9.80 35.55
N ASP A 32 23.87 8.84 34.83
CA ASP A 32 25.08 9.10 34.01
C ASP A 32 24.76 10.12 32.92
N ILE A 33 23.64 9.96 32.21
CA ILE A 33 23.21 10.85 31.12
C ILE A 33 23.00 12.27 31.65
N THR A 34 22.28 12.43 32.76
CA THR A 34 21.99 13.75 33.34
C THR A 34 23.25 14.43 33.88
N THR A 35 24.16 13.64 34.46
CA THR A 35 25.46 14.14 34.91
C THR A 35 26.32 14.61 33.75
N ARG A 36 26.42 13.84 32.68
CA ARG A 36 27.16 14.21 31.46
C ARG A 36 26.58 15.44 30.79
N ALA A 37 25.25 15.52 30.71
CA ALA A 37 24.55 16.68 30.13
C ALA A 37 24.53 17.93 31.00
N GLY A 38 24.92 17.85 32.27
CA GLY A 38 24.89 18.95 33.21
C GLY A 38 23.48 19.42 33.57
N VAL A 39 22.50 18.52 33.56
CA VAL A 39 21.08 18.83 33.88
C VAL A 39 20.56 17.97 35.04
N SER A 40 19.43 18.37 35.63
CA SER A 40 18.82 17.59 36.69
C SER A 40 18.07 16.36 36.15
N ARG A 41 17.85 15.33 37.01
CA ARG A 41 17.04 14.19 36.71
C ARG A 41 15.59 14.57 36.39
N SER A 42 15.05 15.58 37.03
CA SER A 42 13.71 16.10 36.69
C SER A 42 13.68 16.73 35.29
N SER A 43 14.75 17.37 34.85
CA SER A 43 14.85 17.88 33.48
C SER A 43 14.82 16.77 32.45
N PHE A 44 15.41 15.61 32.74
CA PHE A 44 15.32 14.43 31.87
C PHE A 44 13.87 14.02 31.67
N PHE A 45 13.12 13.81 32.76
CA PHE A 45 11.73 13.35 32.70
C PHE A 45 10.73 14.37 32.16
N ASN A 46 11.15 15.63 31.94
CA ASN A 46 10.36 16.60 31.19
C ASN A 46 10.39 16.34 29.68
N TYR A 47 11.39 15.61 29.17
CA TYR A 47 11.57 15.35 27.74
C TYR A 47 11.43 13.89 27.36
N PHE A 48 11.79 12.96 28.24
CA PHE A 48 11.86 11.54 27.96
C PHE A 48 11.31 10.73 29.13
N SER A 49 10.51 9.71 28.87
CA SER A 49 10.00 8.80 29.89
C SER A 49 10.96 7.66 30.21
N SER A 50 11.84 7.32 29.28
CA SER A 50 12.86 6.28 29.42
C SER A 50 14.15 6.65 28.67
N LYS A 51 15.22 5.86 28.89
CA LYS A 51 16.45 6.04 28.10
C LYS A 51 16.27 5.66 26.63
N SER A 52 15.35 4.73 26.32
CA SER A 52 15.00 4.36 24.95
C SER A 52 14.31 5.49 24.19
N ASP A 53 13.47 6.27 24.87
CA ASP A 53 12.78 7.40 24.25
C ASP A 53 13.71 8.43 23.64
N ILE A 54 14.95 8.52 24.14
CA ILE A 54 15.96 9.41 23.58
C ILE A 54 16.22 9.12 22.10
N LEU A 55 16.23 7.84 21.73
CA LEU A 55 16.47 7.41 20.36
C LEU A 55 15.24 7.67 19.48
N TRP A 56 14.06 7.42 20.00
CA TRP A 56 12.83 7.37 19.21
C TRP A 56 12.01 8.66 19.17
N ALA A 57 12.34 9.65 20.02
CA ALA A 57 11.52 10.83 20.23
C ALA A 57 11.22 11.61 18.94
N GLY A 58 12.19 11.75 18.04
CA GLY A 58 12.00 12.41 16.75
C GLY A 58 11.00 11.69 15.85
N LEU A 59 11.11 10.37 15.75
CA LEU A 59 10.18 9.54 14.97
C LEU A 59 8.80 9.46 15.63
N ASP A 60 8.74 9.36 16.97
CA ASP A 60 7.48 9.31 17.72
C ASP A 60 6.65 10.58 17.54
N ASP A 61 7.27 11.75 17.50
CA ASP A 61 6.59 13.01 17.20
C ASP A 61 5.94 12.98 15.80
N ARG A 62 6.61 12.35 14.83
CA ARG A 62 6.10 12.19 13.46
C ARG A 62 4.97 11.16 13.37
N ILE A 63 5.12 10.02 14.06
CA ILE A 63 4.06 9.01 14.13
C ILE A 63 2.82 9.59 14.82
N ALA A 64 2.98 10.32 15.90
CA ALA A 64 1.85 10.98 16.57
C ALA A 64 1.14 12.00 15.68
N ALA A 65 1.88 12.75 14.86
CA ALA A 65 1.30 13.65 13.87
C ALA A 65 0.55 12.89 12.76
N PHE A 66 1.10 11.76 12.31
CA PHE A 66 0.45 10.85 11.36
C PHE A 66 -0.87 10.31 11.91
N GLU A 67 -0.88 9.78 13.16
CA GLU A 67 -2.07 9.25 13.84
C GLU A 67 -3.17 10.32 13.93
N ARG A 68 -2.82 11.55 14.33
CA ARG A 68 -3.80 12.66 14.41
C ARG A 68 -4.38 13.00 13.04
N ARG A 69 -3.57 13.14 11.99
CA ARG A 69 -4.05 13.50 10.65
C ARG A 69 -5.02 12.45 10.09
N LEU A 70 -4.71 11.16 10.23
CA LEU A 70 -5.63 10.10 9.82
C LEU A 70 -6.97 10.17 10.56
N ALA A 71 -6.96 10.50 11.86
CA ALA A 71 -8.18 10.63 12.64
C ALA A 71 -9.00 11.88 12.26
N GLU A 72 -8.34 13.00 11.95
CA GLU A 72 -8.99 14.28 11.64
C GLU A 72 -9.57 14.35 10.22
N GLU A 73 -8.89 13.79 9.22
CA GLU A 73 -9.30 13.87 7.82
C GLU A 73 -10.37 12.84 7.43
N GLY A 74 -10.63 11.83 8.28
CA GLY A 74 -11.68 10.83 8.10
C GLY A 74 -11.42 9.87 6.93
N ALA A 75 -12.43 9.08 6.57
CA ALA A 75 -12.34 7.91 5.70
C ALA A 75 -11.87 8.16 4.24
N GLY A 76 -11.83 9.40 3.80
CA GLY A 76 -11.41 9.76 2.43
C GLY A 76 -9.93 10.05 2.27
N ALA A 77 -9.17 10.12 3.37
CA ALA A 77 -7.76 10.47 3.32
C ALA A 77 -6.88 9.33 2.78
N ALA A 78 -5.94 9.66 1.91
CA ALA A 78 -5.01 8.68 1.36
C ALA A 78 -3.92 8.34 2.38
N VAL A 79 -3.90 7.14 2.95
CA VAL A 79 -2.86 6.65 3.88
C VAL A 79 -1.45 6.96 3.36
N ARG A 80 -1.22 6.78 2.06
CA ARG A 80 0.06 7.02 1.41
C ARG A 80 0.59 8.44 1.65
N SER A 81 -0.21 9.47 1.45
CA SER A 81 0.22 10.87 1.62
C SER A 81 0.64 11.17 3.05
N HIS A 82 -0.07 10.61 4.02
CA HIS A 82 0.25 10.77 5.44
C HIS A 82 1.52 10.02 5.86
N VAL A 83 1.76 8.85 5.30
CA VAL A 83 3.02 8.10 5.50
C VAL A 83 4.20 8.87 4.94
N LEU A 84 4.09 9.43 3.74
CA LEU A 84 5.15 10.24 3.15
C LEU A 84 5.48 11.46 4.01
N ALA A 85 4.48 12.11 4.60
CA ALA A 85 4.65 13.26 5.47
C ALA A 85 5.44 12.95 6.77
N ILE A 86 5.58 11.69 7.18
CA ILE A 86 6.48 11.29 8.29
C ILE A 86 7.94 11.72 7.99
N GLY A 87 8.35 11.62 6.72
CA GLY A 87 9.69 11.93 6.27
C GLY A 87 9.98 13.41 5.97
N ASP A 88 8.95 14.26 5.97
CA ASP A 88 9.10 15.67 5.59
C ASP A 88 9.99 16.43 6.58
N GLY A 89 11.14 16.89 6.11
CA GLY A 89 12.10 17.61 6.95
C GLY A 89 12.67 16.78 8.11
N PHE A 90 12.58 15.42 8.05
CA PHE A 90 13.23 14.58 9.04
C PHE A 90 14.75 14.60 8.79
N THR A 91 15.51 14.93 9.82
CA THR A 91 16.96 15.02 9.78
C THR A 91 17.58 13.86 10.57
N PRO A 92 18.83 13.47 10.26
CA PRO A 92 19.53 12.46 11.06
C PRO A 92 19.59 12.89 12.53
N ASP A 93 19.21 11.95 13.39
CA ASP A 93 19.10 12.14 14.84
C ASP A 93 19.71 10.96 15.60
N SER A 94 19.43 10.90 16.90
CA SER A 94 19.87 9.82 17.79
C SER A 94 19.45 8.43 17.31
N LEU A 95 18.28 8.30 16.62
CA LEU A 95 17.82 7.02 16.11
C LEU A 95 18.70 6.52 14.97
N ALA A 96 19.02 7.38 14.00
CA ALA A 96 19.91 7.00 12.91
C ALA A 96 21.28 6.57 13.41
N LEU A 97 21.83 7.31 14.38
CA LEU A 97 23.10 6.97 15.03
C LEU A 97 23.00 5.62 15.77
N GLY A 98 21.92 5.39 16.52
CA GLY A 98 21.67 4.16 17.26
C GLY A 98 21.54 2.93 16.33
N ILE A 99 20.81 3.07 15.20
CA ILE A 99 20.65 1.99 14.22
C ILE A 99 22.01 1.60 13.62
N VAL A 100 22.79 2.57 13.13
CA VAL A 100 24.08 2.31 12.48
C VAL A 100 25.11 1.71 13.43
N ASN A 101 25.05 2.06 14.72
CA ASN A 101 25.97 1.59 15.74
C ASN A 101 25.34 0.60 16.71
N ALA A 102 24.26 -0.07 16.32
CA ALA A 102 23.48 -0.94 17.21
C ALA A 102 24.33 -1.96 17.95
N THR A 103 25.21 -2.67 17.25
CA THR A 103 26.12 -3.66 17.86
C THR A 103 27.13 -3.02 18.82
N ALA A 104 27.73 -1.90 18.45
CA ALA A 104 28.71 -1.21 19.31
C ALA A 104 28.07 -0.63 20.58
N MET A 105 26.81 -0.23 20.50
CA MET A 105 26.04 0.30 21.62
C MET A 105 25.29 -0.77 22.43
N GLY A 106 25.21 -2.03 21.94
CA GLY A 106 24.39 -3.11 22.53
C GLY A 106 22.90 -2.80 22.48
N LEU A 107 22.41 -2.32 21.33
CA LEU A 107 21.04 -1.82 21.15
C LEU A 107 20.15 -2.75 20.33
N GLU A 108 20.66 -3.85 19.77
CA GLU A 108 19.93 -4.68 18.80
C GLU A 108 18.55 -5.11 19.32
N ASP A 109 18.49 -5.72 20.50
CA ASP A 109 17.25 -6.21 21.10
C ASP A 109 16.32 -5.07 21.50
N GLU A 110 16.87 -3.93 21.94
CA GLU A 110 16.11 -2.73 22.31
C GLU A 110 15.48 -2.09 21.08
N LEU A 111 16.25 -1.91 20.02
CA LEU A 111 15.75 -1.35 18.76
C LEU A 111 14.63 -2.22 18.15
N GLU A 112 14.80 -3.56 18.13
CA GLU A 112 13.76 -4.45 17.60
C GLU A 112 12.47 -4.41 18.44
N ARG A 113 12.60 -4.42 19.77
CA ARG A 113 11.45 -4.32 20.68
C ARG A 113 10.68 -3.02 20.48
N GLU A 114 11.40 -1.91 20.47
CA GLU A 114 10.84 -0.57 20.32
C GLU A 114 10.28 -0.32 18.90
N ALA A 115 10.94 -0.85 17.86
CA ALA A 115 10.42 -0.83 16.50
C ALA A 115 9.09 -1.58 16.38
N SER A 116 8.93 -2.70 17.10
CA SER A 116 7.69 -3.50 17.12
C SER A 116 6.51 -2.72 17.72
N VAL A 117 6.75 -1.90 18.74
CA VAL A 117 5.74 -1.02 19.32
C VAL A 117 5.25 0.00 18.28
N ARG A 118 6.17 0.62 17.53
CA ARG A 118 5.86 1.64 16.51
C ARG A 118 5.19 1.03 15.29
N ARG A 119 5.63 -0.15 14.84
CA ARG A 119 4.89 -0.94 13.83
C ARG A 119 3.44 -1.15 14.23
N SER A 120 3.19 -1.56 15.48
CA SER A 120 1.84 -1.81 15.98
C SER A 120 0.99 -0.53 16.12
N ARG A 121 1.60 0.62 16.43
CA ARG A 121 0.90 1.92 16.44
C ARG A 121 0.43 2.29 15.03
N ILE A 122 1.33 2.26 14.05
CA ILE A 122 1.01 2.58 12.65
C ILE A 122 -0.03 1.60 12.11
N LEU A 123 0.13 0.29 12.34
CA LEU A 123 -0.83 -0.74 11.97
C LEU A 123 -2.23 -0.37 12.45
N ARG A 124 -2.39 -0.11 13.75
CA ARG A 124 -3.70 0.21 14.34
C ARG A 124 -4.31 1.46 13.75
N ALA A 125 -3.53 2.55 13.63
CA ALA A 125 -4.03 3.79 13.05
C ALA A 125 -4.52 3.62 11.61
N VAL A 126 -3.77 2.87 10.78
CA VAL A 126 -4.17 2.58 9.40
C VAL A 126 -5.38 1.65 9.37
N ALA A 127 -5.39 0.58 10.15
CA ALA A 127 -6.50 -0.38 10.15
C ALA A 127 -7.80 0.29 10.60
N GLU A 128 -7.79 1.09 11.67
CA GLU A 128 -8.95 1.85 12.13
C GLU A 128 -9.45 2.83 11.06
N HIS A 129 -8.55 3.56 10.43
CA HIS A 129 -8.89 4.47 9.33
C HIS A 129 -9.55 3.75 8.15
N LEU A 130 -9.01 2.61 7.73
CA LEU A 130 -9.56 1.80 6.63
C LEU A 130 -10.93 1.20 6.99
N VAL A 131 -11.11 0.71 8.23
CA VAL A 131 -12.40 0.20 8.71
C VAL A 131 -13.46 1.30 8.73
N LEU A 132 -13.12 2.52 9.17
CA LEU A 132 -14.01 3.68 9.09
C LEU A 132 -14.36 4.03 7.64
N GLY A 133 -13.47 3.76 6.68
CA GLY A 133 -13.69 3.87 5.24
C GLY A 133 -14.50 2.71 4.64
N GLY A 134 -14.97 1.75 5.47
CA GLY A 134 -15.77 0.60 5.02
C GLY A 134 -14.95 -0.60 4.56
N ALA A 135 -13.64 -0.66 4.84
CA ALA A 135 -12.85 -1.85 4.55
C ALA A 135 -13.20 -3.01 5.49
N ASP A 136 -13.11 -4.24 4.97
CA ASP A 136 -13.17 -5.43 5.81
C ASP A 136 -12.02 -5.41 6.84
N ARG A 137 -12.33 -5.84 8.08
CA ARG A 137 -11.40 -5.77 9.20
C ARG A 137 -10.11 -6.56 8.96
N LEU A 138 -10.20 -7.78 8.40
CA LEU A 138 -9.01 -8.59 8.13
C LEU A 138 -8.10 -7.91 7.11
N HIS A 139 -8.68 -7.41 6.02
CA HIS A 139 -7.91 -6.69 5.00
C HIS A 139 -7.31 -5.38 5.55
N ALA A 140 -8.05 -4.66 6.39
CA ALA A 140 -7.57 -3.44 7.03
C ALA A 140 -6.36 -3.72 7.95
N GLU A 141 -6.40 -4.79 8.74
CA GLU A 141 -5.28 -5.19 9.61
C GLU A 141 -4.05 -5.65 8.80
N VAL A 142 -4.25 -6.42 7.71
CA VAL A 142 -3.16 -6.82 6.81
C VAL A 142 -2.52 -5.60 6.14
N ALA A 143 -3.34 -4.67 5.62
CA ALA A 143 -2.83 -3.43 5.05
C ALA A 143 -2.10 -2.58 6.09
N GLY A 144 -2.67 -2.43 7.29
CA GLY A 144 -2.02 -1.75 8.40
C GLY A 144 -0.66 -2.35 8.76
N ALA A 145 -0.55 -3.69 8.79
CA ALA A 145 0.71 -4.38 9.02
C ALA A 145 1.74 -4.09 7.92
N ALA A 146 1.31 -4.08 6.65
CA ALA A 146 2.17 -3.72 5.53
C ALA A 146 2.70 -2.28 5.65
N TRP A 147 1.84 -1.32 5.99
CA TRP A 147 2.24 0.08 6.19
C TRP A 147 3.17 0.26 7.38
N GLY A 148 2.90 -0.40 8.51
CA GLY A 148 3.77 -0.37 9.69
C GLY A 148 5.15 -0.94 9.39
N GLY A 149 5.20 -2.08 8.68
CA GLY A 149 6.43 -2.69 8.21
C GLY A 149 7.20 -1.80 7.25
N ALA A 150 6.50 -1.20 6.28
CA ALA A 150 7.10 -0.32 5.27
C ALA A 150 7.77 0.91 5.89
N VAL A 151 7.11 1.57 6.87
CA VAL A 151 7.69 2.73 7.56
C VAL A 151 8.96 2.34 8.30
N MET A 152 8.94 1.25 9.07
CA MET A 152 10.13 0.83 9.84
C MET A 152 11.27 0.37 8.95
N ALA A 153 10.98 -0.37 7.86
CA ALA A 153 11.99 -0.75 6.88
C ALA A 153 12.61 0.47 6.16
N ALA A 154 11.80 1.49 5.88
CA ALA A 154 12.29 2.74 5.29
C ALA A 154 13.22 3.49 6.24
N VAL A 155 12.89 3.56 7.53
CA VAL A 155 13.73 4.21 8.57
C VAL A 155 15.06 3.48 8.70
N GLU A 156 15.06 2.16 8.77
CA GLU A 156 16.26 1.34 8.88
C GLU A 156 17.16 1.49 7.64
N ALA A 157 16.60 1.33 6.44
CA ALA A 157 17.35 1.51 5.20
C ALA A 157 17.90 2.94 5.05
N TRP A 158 17.13 3.95 5.44
CA TRP A 158 17.59 5.33 5.45
C TRP A 158 18.75 5.55 6.41
N ALA A 159 18.70 4.98 7.63
CA ALA A 159 19.78 5.14 8.60
C ALA A 159 21.10 4.58 8.06
N HIS A 160 21.08 3.41 7.42
CA HIS A 160 22.27 2.75 6.87
C HIS A 160 22.79 3.41 5.58
N ASP A 161 21.91 3.78 4.64
CA ASP A 161 22.32 4.12 3.28
C ASP A 161 22.17 5.60 2.94
N GLY A 162 21.44 6.37 3.73
CA GLY A 162 21.02 7.70 3.33
C GLY A 162 21.08 8.82 4.35
N ALA A 163 21.22 8.51 5.65
CA ALA A 163 21.18 9.53 6.69
C ALA A 163 22.24 10.62 6.45
N GLY A 164 21.79 11.88 6.32
CA GLY A 164 22.65 13.02 6.01
C GLY A 164 22.93 13.25 4.51
N VAL A 165 22.57 12.31 3.63
CA VAL A 165 22.77 12.40 2.17
C VAL A 165 21.45 12.41 1.41
N THR A 166 20.55 11.51 1.77
CA THR A 166 19.24 11.34 1.13
C THR A 166 18.15 11.52 2.18
N SER A 167 17.04 12.18 1.82
CA SER A 167 15.93 12.38 2.76
C SER A 167 15.20 11.07 3.09
N LEU A 168 14.70 10.92 4.32
CA LEU A 168 13.84 9.81 4.73
C LEU A 168 12.59 9.69 3.81
N ALA A 169 12.05 10.82 3.34
CA ALA A 169 10.90 10.85 2.44
C ALA A 169 11.12 10.00 1.17
N ARG A 170 12.33 9.93 0.63
CA ARG A 170 12.65 9.11 -0.54
C ARG A 170 12.60 7.61 -0.24
N PHE A 171 13.04 7.20 0.94
CA PHE A 171 12.94 5.80 1.37
C PHE A 171 11.49 5.42 1.66
N LEU A 172 10.73 6.32 2.30
CA LEU A 172 9.29 6.15 2.52
C LEU A 172 8.52 6.05 1.20
N GLN A 173 8.89 6.83 0.17
CA GLN A 173 8.29 6.72 -1.15
C GLN A 173 8.42 5.29 -1.71
N ARG A 174 9.64 4.72 -1.70
CA ARG A 174 9.91 3.36 -2.19
C ARG A 174 9.17 2.30 -1.37
N ALA A 175 9.18 2.43 -0.05
CA ALA A 175 8.48 1.51 0.84
C ALA A 175 6.94 1.61 0.68
N ALA A 176 6.42 2.82 0.48
CA ALA A 176 5.01 3.06 0.22
C ALA A 176 4.56 2.46 -1.12
N ASP A 177 5.41 2.47 -2.15
CA ASP A 177 5.12 1.81 -3.43
C ASP A 177 4.92 0.31 -3.23
N ALA A 178 5.77 -0.33 -2.42
CA ALA A 178 5.63 -1.75 -2.08
C ALA A 178 4.38 -2.05 -1.23
N ALA A 179 4.10 -1.22 -0.20
CA ALA A 179 2.95 -1.41 0.68
C ALA A 179 1.60 -1.16 -0.03
N SER A 180 1.57 -0.23 -0.99
CA SER A 180 0.35 0.08 -1.76
C SER A 180 -0.10 -1.08 -2.69
N GLY A 181 0.76 -2.06 -2.93
CA GLY A 181 0.44 -3.27 -3.69
C GLY A 181 -0.39 -4.30 -2.90
N VAL A 182 -0.57 -4.11 -1.58
CA VAL A 182 -1.44 -4.97 -0.77
C VAL A 182 -2.89 -4.60 -1.07
N PRO A 183 -3.71 -5.50 -1.64
CA PRO A 183 -5.10 -5.20 -1.94
C PRO A 183 -5.88 -4.91 -0.66
N VAL A 184 -6.46 -3.73 -0.56
CA VAL A 184 -7.46 -3.43 0.47
C VAL A 184 -8.82 -3.63 -0.17
N ALA A 185 -9.46 -4.75 0.10
CA ALA A 185 -10.84 -4.94 -0.29
C ALA A 185 -11.69 -3.92 0.48
N SER A 186 -12.19 -2.91 -0.23
CA SER A 186 -13.18 -2.00 0.34
C SER A 186 -14.52 -2.73 0.40
N ALA A 187 -15.12 -2.82 1.58
CA ALA A 187 -16.46 -3.39 1.78
C ALA A 187 -17.58 -2.57 1.08
N GLY A 188 -17.24 -1.57 0.29
CA GLY A 188 -18.18 -0.68 -0.37
C GLY A 188 -17.90 -0.34 -1.82
N GLY A 189 -16.81 -0.83 -2.41
CA GLY A 189 -16.53 -0.65 -3.84
C GLY A 189 -17.23 -1.75 -4.64
N ALA A 190 -18.32 -1.42 -5.37
CA ALA A 190 -19.03 -2.38 -6.23
C ALA A 190 -18.16 -2.92 -7.39
N VAL A 191 -16.97 -2.39 -7.61
CA VAL A 191 -16.01 -2.81 -8.65
C VAL A 191 -14.69 -3.22 -8.00
N ARG A 192 -14.33 -4.49 -8.15
CA ARG A 192 -13.10 -5.08 -7.58
C ARG A 192 -11.91 -5.03 -8.53
N GLN A 193 -12.15 -5.22 -9.81
CA GLN A 193 -11.14 -5.18 -10.86
C GLN A 193 -11.68 -4.51 -12.12
N LEU A 194 -10.80 -3.82 -12.84
CA LEU A 194 -11.05 -3.32 -14.19
C LEU A 194 -10.13 -4.06 -15.16
N ARG A 195 -10.72 -4.64 -16.21
CA ARG A 195 -10.00 -5.25 -17.34
C ARG A 195 -10.33 -4.51 -18.62
N VAL A 196 -9.33 -4.17 -19.40
CA VAL A 196 -9.51 -3.68 -20.78
C VAL A 196 -9.38 -4.87 -21.71
N VAL A 197 -10.46 -5.24 -22.37
CA VAL A 197 -10.51 -6.37 -23.30
C VAL A 197 -10.40 -5.85 -24.72
N VAL A 198 -9.38 -6.31 -25.45
CA VAL A 198 -9.09 -5.86 -26.80
C VAL A 198 -9.16 -7.04 -27.79
N ARG A 199 -9.97 -6.92 -28.83
CA ARG A 199 -9.96 -7.85 -29.94
C ARG A 199 -8.70 -7.65 -30.79
N ALA A 200 -7.80 -8.65 -30.78
CA ALA A 200 -6.55 -8.66 -31.52
C ALA A 200 -6.61 -9.62 -32.71
N PRO A 201 -6.86 -9.15 -33.95
CA PRO A 201 -6.83 -10.02 -35.15
C PRO A 201 -5.47 -10.69 -35.33
N ASP A 202 -4.37 -9.93 -35.16
CA ASP A 202 -2.99 -10.41 -35.19
C ASP A 202 -2.55 -10.78 -33.75
N PHE A 203 -3.20 -11.79 -33.18
CA PHE A 203 -3.11 -12.14 -31.77
C PHE A 203 -1.66 -12.40 -31.30
N THR A 204 -0.91 -13.19 -32.06
CA THR A 204 0.47 -13.57 -31.68
C THR A 204 1.39 -12.35 -31.63
N ASP A 205 1.30 -11.47 -32.62
CA ASP A 205 2.12 -10.26 -32.71
C ASP A 205 1.72 -9.25 -31.63
N ALA A 206 0.42 -9.11 -31.35
CA ALA A 206 -0.08 -8.25 -30.27
C ALA A 206 0.44 -8.73 -28.89
N VAL A 207 0.33 -10.03 -28.61
CA VAL A 207 0.85 -10.61 -27.36
C VAL A 207 2.36 -10.39 -27.23
N ALA A 208 3.12 -10.69 -28.29
CA ALA A 208 4.57 -10.47 -28.29
C ALA A 208 4.92 -8.99 -28.03
N PHE A 209 4.21 -8.07 -28.67
CA PHE A 209 4.45 -6.64 -28.48
C PHE A 209 4.20 -6.20 -27.02
N TYR A 210 3.03 -6.48 -26.46
CA TYR A 210 2.70 -6.02 -25.13
C TYR A 210 3.48 -6.77 -24.03
N ARG A 211 3.69 -8.08 -24.16
CA ARG A 211 4.44 -8.87 -23.19
C ARG A 211 5.94 -8.62 -23.27
N ASP A 212 6.52 -8.68 -24.46
CA ASP A 212 7.97 -8.77 -24.62
C ASP A 212 8.62 -7.40 -24.88
N VAL A 213 7.91 -6.47 -25.58
CA VAL A 213 8.43 -5.12 -25.88
C VAL A 213 8.00 -4.09 -24.86
N VAL A 214 6.70 -4.05 -24.48
CA VAL A 214 6.20 -3.14 -23.45
C VAL A 214 6.56 -3.65 -22.05
N GLY A 215 6.78 -4.96 -21.87
CA GLY A 215 7.20 -5.55 -20.60
C GLY A 215 6.04 -5.82 -19.64
N MET A 216 4.84 -6.10 -20.14
CA MET A 216 3.68 -6.50 -19.32
C MET A 216 3.75 -8.00 -19.01
N PRO A 217 3.97 -8.44 -17.76
CA PRO A 217 4.01 -9.86 -17.44
C PRO A 217 2.69 -10.56 -17.78
N GLN A 218 2.77 -11.77 -18.33
CA GLN A 218 1.58 -12.60 -18.54
C GLN A 218 1.18 -13.25 -17.22
N SER A 219 -0.08 -12.99 -16.77
CA SER A 219 -0.66 -13.65 -15.59
C SER A 219 -1.37 -14.94 -15.98
N GLU A 220 -2.17 -14.92 -17.05
CA GLU A 220 -3.00 -16.04 -17.45
C GLU A 220 -3.05 -16.19 -18.97
N ALA A 221 -3.33 -17.42 -19.43
CA ALA A 221 -3.63 -17.72 -20.83
C ALA A 221 -4.60 -18.88 -20.91
N TYR A 222 -5.57 -18.78 -21.81
CA TYR A 222 -6.56 -19.83 -22.04
C TYR A 222 -6.73 -20.10 -23.52
N GLU A 223 -6.99 -21.37 -23.84
CA GLU A 223 -7.31 -21.83 -25.18
C GLU A 223 -8.57 -22.68 -25.13
N ALA A 224 -9.43 -22.56 -26.13
CA ALA A 224 -10.66 -23.35 -26.26
C ALA A 224 -10.85 -23.84 -27.71
N ASP A 225 -11.86 -24.64 -27.93
CA ASP A 225 -12.21 -25.22 -29.24
C ASP A 225 -12.42 -24.12 -30.29
N GLY A 226 -12.19 -24.49 -31.57
CA GLY A 226 -12.30 -23.51 -32.66
C GLY A 226 -11.15 -22.51 -32.77
N GLY A 227 -10.05 -22.70 -32.00
CA GLY A 227 -8.88 -21.82 -32.02
C GLY A 227 -9.06 -20.54 -31.20
N ALA A 228 -10.02 -20.52 -30.30
CA ALA A 228 -10.23 -19.42 -29.36
C ALA A 228 -9.02 -19.29 -28.42
N ARG A 229 -8.46 -18.10 -28.28
CA ARG A 229 -7.32 -17.81 -27.40
C ARG A 229 -7.46 -16.45 -26.73
N VAL A 230 -7.12 -16.39 -25.45
CA VAL A 230 -7.02 -15.17 -24.67
C VAL A 230 -5.74 -15.19 -23.84
N VAL A 231 -5.11 -14.04 -23.70
CA VAL A 231 -3.98 -13.79 -22.81
C VAL A 231 -4.32 -12.59 -21.93
N ILE A 232 -4.06 -12.70 -20.63
CA ILE A 232 -4.22 -11.64 -19.66
C ILE A 232 -2.83 -11.17 -19.23
N LEU A 233 -2.57 -9.88 -19.41
CA LEU A 233 -1.31 -9.23 -19.11
C LEU A 233 -1.49 -8.24 -17.94
N GLU A 234 -0.56 -8.25 -17.00
CA GLU A 234 -0.53 -7.31 -15.88
C GLU A 234 -0.08 -5.92 -16.33
N ALA A 235 -0.87 -4.92 -15.99
CA ALA A 235 -0.59 -3.52 -16.27
C ALA A 235 -0.58 -2.69 -14.97
N GLY A 236 0.20 -3.13 -13.99
CA GLY A 236 0.25 -2.54 -12.66
C GLY A 236 -1.01 -2.83 -11.86
N ARG A 237 -1.91 -1.84 -11.72
CA ARG A 237 -3.19 -1.99 -10.97
C ARG A 237 -4.38 -2.38 -11.86
N ALA A 238 -4.15 -2.65 -13.14
CA ALA A 238 -5.15 -3.06 -14.11
C ALA A 238 -4.65 -4.27 -14.90
N THR A 239 -5.53 -4.88 -15.69
CA THR A 239 -5.17 -5.93 -16.62
C THR A 239 -5.55 -5.55 -18.04
N LEU A 240 -4.76 -5.97 -19.02
CA LEU A 240 -5.08 -5.93 -20.43
C LEU A 240 -5.37 -7.35 -20.90
N GLU A 241 -6.60 -7.60 -21.35
CA GLU A 241 -7.01 -8.87 -21.92
C GLU A 241 -6.98 -8.79 -23.44
N LEU A 242 -6.21 -9.65 -24.08
CA LEU A 242 -6.15 -9.77 -25.53
C LEU A 242 -6.87 -11.05 -25.95
N SER A 243 -7.96 -10.90 -26.71
CA SER A 243 -8.77 -11.99 -27.22
C SER A 243 -8.69 -12.02 -28.75
N ASN A 244 -8.46 -13.21 -29.32
CA ASN A 244 -8.55 -13.36 -30.76
C ASN A 244 -10.02 -13.34 -31.26
N PRO A 245 -10.30 -13.19 -32.57
CA PRO A 245 -11.66 -13.14 -33.07
C PRO A 245 -12.49 -14.37 -32.73
N ALA A 246 -11.91 -15.57 -32.69
CA ALA A 246 -12.62 -16.80 -32.32
C ALA A 246 -13.06 -16.79 -30.86
N GLN A 247 -12.20 -16.31 -29.96
CA GLN A 247 -12.53 -16.11 -28.54
C GLN A 247 -13.65 -15.10 -28.37
N VAL A 248 -13.61 -13.97 -29.07
CA VAL A 248 -14.66 -12.95 -29.02
C VAL A 248 -16.02 -13.55 -29.45
N SER A 249 -16.05 -14.28 -30.57
CA SER A 249 -17.27 -14.94 -31.04
C SER A 249 -17.79 -16.01 -30.05
N PHE A 250 -16.88 -16.74 -29.42
CA PHE A 250 -17.24 -17.71 -28.38
C PHE A 250 -17.88 -17.04 -27.16
N ILE A 251 -17.27 -15.95 -26.66
CA ILE A 251 -17.79 -15.17 -25.53
C ILE A 251 -19.17 -14.57 -25.88
N ASP A 252 -19.32 -13.98 -27.07
CA ASP A 252 -20.59 -13.40 -27.50
C ASP A 252 -21.71 -14.45 -27.58
N ALA A 253 -21.41 -15.66 -28.06
CA ALA A 253 -22.37 -16.76 -28.07
C ALA A 253 -22.78 -17.18 -26.65
N VAL A 254 -21.86 -17.21 -25.69
CA VAL A 254 -22.12 -17.57 -24.29
C VAL A 254 -22.87 -16.48 -23.54
N GLU A 255 -22.43 -15.23 -23.66
CA GLU A 255 -22.90 -14.11 -22.83
C GLU A 255 -24.17 -13.43 -23.40
N THR A 256 -24.35 -13.41 -24.74
CA THR A 256 -25.37 -12.62 -25.40
C THR A 256 -26.21 -13.40 -26.39
N ASP A 257 -26.05 -14.72 -26.50
CA ASP A 257 -26.64 -15.57 -27.56
C ASP A 257 -26.31 -15.09 -29.00
N GLY A 258 -25.26 -14.23 -29.12
CA GLY A 258 -24.84 -13.60 -30.37
C GLY A 258 -25.59 -12.32 -30.73
N ASP A 259 -26.55 -11.89 -29.94
CA ASP A 259 -27.40 -10.72 -30.26
C ASP A 259 -26.73 -9.37 -30.00
N ALA A 260 -25.73 -9.33 -29.11
CA ALA A 260 -24.96 -8.12 -28.79
C ALA A 260 -23.45 -8.38 -28.96
N PRO A 261 -22.89 -8.15 -30.16
CA PRO A 261 -21.48 -8.41 -30.42
C PRO A 261 -20.57 -7.54 -29.58
N SER A 262 -19.43 -8.11 -29.19
CA SER A 262 -18.39 -7.37 -28.45
C SER A 262 -17.75 -6.29 -29.31
N GLU A 263 -17.63 -5.11 -28.74
CA GLU A 263 -16.85 -4.01 -29.31
C GLU A 263 -15.37 -4.39 -29.44
N ARG A 264 -14.63 -3.64 -30.27
CA ARG A 264 -13.19 -3.82 -30.40
C ARG A 264 -12.45 -3.66 -29.05
N ILE A 265 -12.94 -2.73 -28.22
CA ILE A 265 -12.48 -2.51 -26.85
C ILE A 265 -13.72 -2.48 -25.97
N ARG A 266 -13.72 -3.27 -24.91
CA ARG A 266 -14.74 -3.23 -23.86
C ARG A 266 -14.09 -3.22 -22.49
N ILE A 267 -14.80 -2.70 -21.50
CA ILE A 267 -14.35 -2.67 -20.12
C ILE A 267 -15.04 -3.80 -19.35
N ALA A 268 -14.28 -4.67 -18.72
CA ALA A 268 -14.82 -5.66 -17.81
C ALA A 268 -14.57 -5.23 -16.36
N LEU A 269 -15.62 -5.27 -15.55
CA LEU A 269 -15.61 -4.85 -14.14
C LEU A 269 -15.96 -6.05 -13.28
N GLU A 270 -15.03 -6.43 -12.39
CA GLU A 270 -15.32 -7.41 -11.34
C GLU A 270 -16.18 -6.74 -10.26
N VAL A 271 -17.29 -7.38 -9.92
CA VAL A 271 -18.27 -6.88 -8.95
C VAL A 271 -18.66 -8.00 -7.97
N ASP A 272 -19.07 -7.62 -6.76
CA ASP A 272 -19.49 -8.57 -5.72
C ASP A 272 -20.84 -9.24 -6.05
N ASP A 273 -21.74 -8.51 -6.73
CA ASP A 273 -23.07 -8.99 -7.17
C ASP A 273 -23.38 -8.40 -8.55
N ALA A 274 -23.28 -9.25 -9.57
CA ALA A 274 -23.52 -8.85 -10.97
C ALA A 274 -24.98 -8.46 -11.21
N ALA A 275 -25.93 -9.15 -10.56
CA ALA A 275 -27.36 -8.89 -10.74
C ALA A 275 -27.77 -7.56 -10.10
N ALA A 276 -27.41 -7.33 -8.85
CA ALA A 276 -27.69 -6.07 -8.16
C ALA A 276 -26.99 -4.88 -8.84
N THR A 277 -25.77 -5.07 -9.35
CA THR A 277 -25.03 -4.03 -10.06
C THR A 277 -25.69 -3.72 -11.41
N GLN A 278 -26.09 -4.74 -12.18
CA GLN A 278 -26.81 -4.51 -13.46
C GLN A 278 -28.10 -3.72 -13.22
N SER A 279 -28.92 -4.12 -12.24
CA SER A 279 -30.17 -3.42 -11.91
C SER A 279 -29.91 -1.96 -11.56
N ARG A 280 -28.96 -1.69 -10.70
CA ARG A 280 -28.59 -0.33 -10.29
C ARG A 280 -28.10 0.51 -11.47
N LEU A 281 -27.30 -0.03 -12.38
CA LEU A 281 -26.83 0.68 -13.57
C LEU A 281 -27.95 0.94 -14.55
N ALA A 282 -28.89 -0.01 -14.74
CA ALA A 282 -30.07 0.17 -15.56
C ALA A 282 -30.99 1.28 -15.01
N ASP A 283 -31.23 1.31 -13.70
CA ASP A 283 -31.99 2.35 -13.03
C ASP A 283 -31.33 3.74 -13.19
N ALA A 284 -30.00 3.77 -13.34
CA ALA A 284 -29.22 4.99 -13.60
C ALA A 284 -29.08 5.34 -15.09
N GLY A 285 -29.79 4.60 -15.99
CA GLY A 285 -29.87 4.92 -17.42
C GLY A 285 -28.94 4.15 -18.34
N ALA A 286 -28.25 3.11 -17.87
CA ALA A 286 -27.55 2.19 -18.75
C ALA A 286 -28.53 1.25 -19.48
N VAL A 287 -28.22 0.91 -20.74
CA VAL A 287 -29.00 -0.04 -21.52
C VAL A 287 -28.51 -1.45 -21.30
N VAL A 288 -29.38 -2.37 -20.89
CA VAL A 288 -29.05 -3.80 -20.74
C VAL A 288 -28.92 -4.42 -22.12
N GLU A 289 -27.71 -4.89 -22.49
CA GLU A 289 -27.45 -5.62 -23.73
C GLU A 289 -27.56 -7.13 -23.54
N ALA A 290 -27.15 -7.66 -22.37
CA ALA A 290 -27.39 -9.04 -21.98
C ALA A 290 -27.71 -9.14 -20.50
N SER A 291 -28.73 -9.94 -20.17
CA SER A 291 -29.11 -10.22 -18.79
C SER A 291 -28.07 -11.09 -18.11
N VAL A 292 -28.10 -11.07 -16.78
CA VAL A 292 -27.25 -11.88 -15.91
C VAL A 292 -27.34 -13.37 -16.25
N ARG A 293 -26.19 -14.03 -16.41
CA ARG A 293 -26.09 -15.48 -16.64
C ARG A 293 -24.79 -16.09 -16.11
N GLU A 294 -24.84 -17.34 -15.69
CA GLU A 294 -23.65 -18.11 -15.35
C GLU A 294 -22.93 -18.58 -16.60
N THR A 295 -21.59 -18.45 -16.59
CA THR A 295 -20.70 -18.84 -17.69
C THR A 295 -20.04 -20.20 -17.41
N PRO A 296 -19.57 -20.91 -18.45
CA PRO A 296 -18.85 -22.18 -18.27
C PRO A 296 -17.56 -22.09 -17.44
N TRP A 297 -16.98 -20.90 -17.34
CA TRP A 297 -15.77 -20.63 -16.54
C TRP A 297 -16.07 -20.15 -15.12
N ARG A 298 -17.30 -20.41 -14.63
CA ARG A 298 -17.74 -20.16 -13.25
C ARG A 298 -17.72 -18.71 -12.83
N SER A 299 -18.23 -17.85 -13.67
CA SER A 299 -18.57 -16.48 -13.30
C SER A 299 -20.02 -16.15 -13.67
N ILE A 300 -20.61 -15.20 -12.97
CA ILE A 300 -21.91 -14.62 -13.33
C ILE A 300 -21.62 -13.35 -14.12
N ASN A 301 -21.98 -13.33 -15.39
CA ASN A 301 -21.72 -12.20 -16.28
C ASN A 301 -23.00 -11.48 -16.71
N ALA A 302 -22.89 -10.19 -16.95
CA ALA A 302 -23.94 -9.34 -17.51
C ALA A 302 -23.32 -8.30 -18.42
N ARG A 303 -24.06 -7.80 -19.43
CA ARG A 303 -23.56 -6.79 -20.34
C ARG A 303 -24.49 -5.58 -20.40
N VAL A 304 -23.91 -4.37 -20.33
CA VAL A 304 -24.65 -3.12 -20.41
C VAL A 304 -23.92 -2.10 -21.30
N ARG A 305 -24.71 -1.22 -21.94
CA ARG A 305 -24.22 -0.01 -22.62
C ARG A 305 -24.36 1.16 -21.66
N ALA A 306 -23.22 1.70 -21.22
CA ALA A 306 -23.12 2.80 -20.27
C ALA A 306 -23.02 4.17 -21.00
N PRO A 307 -23.11 5.31 -20.26
CA PRO A 307 -22.83 6.63 -20.83
C PRO A 307 -21.48 6.69 -21.55
N ALA A 308 -21.35 7.60 -22.52
CA ALA A 308 -20.23 7.70 -23.46
C ALA A 308 -20.11 6.48 -24.42
N ASP A 309 -21.20 5.76 -24.61
CA ASP A 309 -21.32 4.59 -25.50
C ASP A 309 -20.32 3.45 -25.17
N LEU A 310 -19.95 3.34 -23.89
CA LEU A 310 -19.03 2.29 -23.43
C LEU A 310 -19.76 0.98 -23.19
N GLN A 311 -19.26 -0.11 -23.82
CA GLN A 311 -19.70 -1.45 -23.54
C GLN A 311 -19.01 -1.97 -22.27
N LEU A 312 -19.80 -2.32 -21.26
CA LEU A 312 -19.34 -2.88 -20.01
C LEU A 312 -19.77 -4.34 -19.88
N THR A 313 -18.86 -5.21 -19.49
CA THR A 313 -19.15 -6.52 -18.93
C THR A 313 -19.00 -6.46 -17.42
N LEU A 314 -20.05 -6.79 -16.69
CA LEU A 314 -20.00 -7.02 -15.25
C LEU A 314 -19.73 -8.50 -15.05
N PHE A 315 -18.75 -8.87 -14.23
CA PHE A 315 -18.50 -10.26 -13.91
C PHE A 315 -18.31 -10.46 -12.39
N GLN A 316 -18.86 -11.56 -11.90
CA GLN A 316 -18.76 -11.98 -10.50
C GLN A 316 -18.16 -13.38 -10.48
N GLU A 317 -16.97 -13.52 -9.90
CA GLU A 317 -16.29 -14.81 -9.74
C GLU A 317 -17.01 -15.68 -8.70
N LEU A 318 -17.28 -16.95 -9.03
CA LEU A 318 -17.97 -17.90 -8.14
C LEU A 318 -17.01 -18.71 -7.26
N GLY A 319 -15.70 -18.52 -7.40
CA GLY A 319 -14.68 -19.28 -6.67
C GLY A 319 -14.53 -20.74 -7.17
N PRO A 320 -13.50 -21.45 -6.67
CA PRO A 320 -13.34 -22.87 -6.99
C PRO A 320 -14.50 -23.71 -6.43
N ALA A 321 -14.83 -24.81 -7.14
CA ALA A 321 -15.88 -25.75 -6.74
C ALA A 321 -15.46 -26.59 -5.55
#